data_7bf0a08f473d869885cc59ac3ab83a75
#
_entry.id   7bf0a08f473d869885cc59ac3ab83a75
#
_cell.length_a   1.000
_cell.length_b   1.000
_cell.length_c   1.000
_cell.angle_alpha   90.00
_cell.angle_beta   90.00
_cell.angle_gamma   90.00
#
_symmetry.space_group_name_H-M   'P 1'
#
loop_
_entity.id
_entity.type
_entity.pdbx_description
1 polymer ?
#
loop_
_entity_poly.entity_id
_entity_poly.type
_entity_poly.pdbx_seq_one_letter_code
_entity_poly.pdbx_strand_id
1 'polypeptide(L)'
;MIALNSVTKRFGTFTAVNNITYRIEKGEYFALLGPNGAGKTTVVRMLLGFIKPTSGSIAIDGIPVSDPEARKRVGYLAEHHMIPSYLSGFEYLRRHASLIGLAGKDALMEVDRLLEVVSMKGREKEKSAAYSKGMKQRIGLAAALLGQPKLLILDEPVTGLDPIGIRDVRKILESLRDNGVTVFLNSHLLSEVEKTCQTLAIMNNGKILVKDSIRSIIEDDETLEDVFIKYTQKGK
;
A
#
# COMPACT_ATOMS: atom_id res chain seq x y z
N MET A 1 14.82 -1.26 2.68
CA MET A 1 13.61 -0.75 3.38
C MET A 1 12.84 -1.88 4.06
N ILE A 2 12.35 -2.86 3.34
CA ILE A 2 11.65 -4.04 3.90
C ILE A 2 12.51 -5.29 3.68
N ALA A 3 12.58 -6.18 4.66
CA ALA A 3 13.22 -7.49 4.54
C ALA A 3 12.30 -8.57 5.10
N LEU A 4 12.01 -9.58 4.29
CA LEU A 4 11.35 -10.82 4.69
C LEU A 4 12.37 -11.96 4.55
N ASN A 5 12.56 -12.75 5.61
CA ASN A 5 13.52 -13.84 5.63
C ASN A 5 12.78 -15.13 6.02
N SER A 6 12.61 -16.05 5.06
CA SER A 6 11.98 -17.38 5.22
C SER A 6 10.63 -17.33 5.95
N VAL A 7 9.81 -16.33 5.62
CA VAL A 7 8.55 -16.05 6.32
C VAL A 7 7.50 -17.07 5.98
N THR A 8 6.94 -17.69 7.00
CA THR A 8 5.81 -18.60 6.89
C THR A 8 4.68 -18.18 7.83
N LYS A 9 3.43 -18.26 7.34
CA LYS A 9 2.24 -18.05 8.16
C LYS A 9 1.25 -19.17 7.97
N ARG A 10 0.90 -19.82 9.09
CA ARG A 10 -0.13 -20.87 9.15
C ARG A 10 -1.32 -20.43 10.00
N PHE A 11 -2.49 -20.85 9.62
CA PHE A 11 -3.73 -20.76 10.38
C PHE A 11 -4.30 -22.17 10.53
N GLY A 12 -4.08 -22.80 11.68
CA GLY A 12 -4.36 -24.23 11.85
C GLY A 12 -3.57 -25.06 10.83
N THR A 13 -4.25 -25.85 10.02
CA THR A 13 -3.67 -26.68 8.96
C THR A 13 -3.40 -25.92 7.66
N PHE A 14 -4.00 -24.74 7.48
CA PHE A 14 -3.86 -23.94 6.27
C PHE A 14 -2.60 -23.08 6.30
N THR A 15 -1.77 -23.18 5.27
CA THR A 15 -0.55 -22.35 5.10
C THR A 15 -0.86 -21.21 4.14
N ALA A 16 -1.07 -20.01 4.69
CA ALA A 16 -1.40 -18.82 3.91
C ALA A 16 -0.17 -18.17 3.25
N VAL A 17 1.01 -18.28 3.89
CA VAL A 17 2.31 -17.82 3.37
C VAL A 17 3.33 -18.91 3.65
N ASN A 18 4.11 -19.29 2.64
CA ASN A 18 5.00 -20.44 2.70
C ASN A 18 6.43 -20.07 2.28
N ASN A 19 7.28 -19.89 3.27
CA ASN A 19 8.74 -19.70 3.13
C ASN A 19 9.12 -18.61 2.11
N ILE A 20 8.54 -17.40 2.24
CA ILE A 20 8.87 -16.30 1.34
C ILE A 20 10.09 -15.52 1.84
N THR A 21 10.98 -15.19 0.90
CA THR A 21 12.17 -14.38 1.16
C THR A 21 12.30 -13.34 0.05
N TYR A 22 12.26 -12.06 0.43
CA TYR A 22 12.57 -10.95 -0.48
C TYR A 22 12.90 -9.68 0.27
N ARG A 23 13.51 -8.72 -0.45
CA ARG A 23 13.81 -7.38 0.04
C ARG A 23 13.22 -6.34 -0.90
N ILE A 24 12.87 -5.19 -0.32
CA ILE A 24 12.45 -3.98 -1.04
C ILE A 24 13.38 -2.87 -0.58
N GLU A 25 14.00 -2.18 -1.52
CA GLU A 25 14.97 -1.14 -1.24
C GLU A 25 14.29 0.20 -0.91
N LYS A 26 15.05 1.15 -0.38
CA LYS A 26 14.53 2.50 -0.11
C LYS A 26 14.24 3.23 -1.41
N GLY A 27 13.09 3.91 -1.47
CA GLY A 27 12.62 4.62 -2.65
C GLY A 27 12.05 3.72 -3.76
N GLU A 28 12.03 2.41 -3.54
CA GLU A 28 11.46 1.44 -4.49
C GLU A 28 9.93 1.44 -4.44
N TYR A 29 9.31 1.41 -5.63
CA TYR A 29 7.88 1.19 -5.81
C TYR A 29 7.68 -0.25 -6.24
N PHE A 30 7.27 -1.06 -5.29
CA PHE A 30 7.14 -2.50 -5.39
C PHE A 30 5.67 -2.93 -5.39
N ALA A 31 5.29 -3.83 -6.30
CA ALA A 31 3.96 -4.43 -6.33
C ALA A 31 3.98 -5.90 -5.89
N LEU A 32 3.03 -6.28 -5.04
CA LEU A 32 2.74 -7.69 -4.75
C LEU A 32 1.47 -8.08 -5.49
N LEU A 33 1.62 -8.95 -6.50
CA LEU A 33 0.55 -9.45 -7.36
C LEU A 33 0.18 -10.89 -7.01
N GLY A 34 -0.99 -11.30 -7.40
CA GLY A 34 -1.45 -12.70 -7.26
C GLY A 34 -2.97 -12.80 -7.24
N PRO A 35 -3.52 -14.00 -7.51
CA PRO A 35 -4.96 -14.22 -7.46
C PRO A 35 -5.52 -14.03 -6.04
N ASN A 36 -6.86 -14.01 -5.93
CA ASN A 36 -7.53 -14.01 -4.64
C ASN A 36 -7.15 -15.27 -3.85
N GLY A 37 -6.86 -15.12 -2.56
CA GLY A 37 -6.39 -16.23 -1.73
C GLY A 37 -4.89 -16.55 -1.85
N ALA A 38 -4.12 -15.87 -2.69
CA ALA A 38 -2.68 -16.11 -2.83
C ALA A 38 -1.86 -15.84 -1.55
N GLY A 39 -2.39 -15.09 -0.58
CA GLY A 39 -1.71 -14.77 0.67
C GLY A 39 -1.27 -13.30 0.79
N LYS A 40 -1.56 -12.44 -0.20
CA LYS A 40 -1.14 -11.03 -0.25
C LYS A 40 -1.56 -10.23 0.98
N THR A 41 -2.84 -10.25 1.33
CA THR A 41 -3.37 -9.56 2.52
C THR A 41 -2.73 -10.09 3.82
N THR A 42 -2.37 -11.38 3.86
CA THR A 42 -1.65 -11.96 5.00
C THR A 42 -0.24 -11.37 5.12
N VAL A 43 0.46 -11.16 4.00
CA VAL A 43 1.77 -10.48 3.96
C VAL A 43 1.62 -9.04 4.46
N VAL A 44 0.65 -8.27 3.94
CA VAL A 44 0.37 -6.89 4.40
C VAL A 44 0.11 -6.85 5.90
N ARG A 45 -0.75 -7.74 6.42
CA ARG A 45 -1.05 -7.80 7.87
C ARG A 45 0.17 -8.14 8.73
N MET A 46 1.08 -8.97 8.23
CA MET A 46 2.34 -9.26 8.92
C MET A 46 3.29 -8.05 8.88
N LEU A 47 3.41 -7.35 7.76
CA LEU A 47 4.20 -6.11 7.63
C LEU A 47 3.71 -5.03 8.60
N LEU A 48 2.40 -4.90 8.76
CA LEU A 48 1.78 -3.96 9.69
C LEU A 48 1.81 -4.43 11.16
N GLY A 49 2.30 -5.65 11.43
CA GLY A 49 2.36 -6.22 12.77
C GLY A 49 0.99 -6.59 13.35
N PHE A 50 -0.06 -6.64 12.53
CA PHE A 50 -1.40 -7.08 12.97
C PHE A 50 -1.44 -8.57 13.28
N ILE A 51 -0.60 -9.35 12.61
CA ILE A 51 -0.40 -10.78 12.89
C ILE A 51 1.09 -11.11 12.87
N LYS A 52 1.50 -12.05 13.71
CA LYS A 52 2.89 -12.54 13.74
C LYS A 52 3.09 -13.66 12.73
N PRO A 53 4.25 -13.75 12.06
CA PRO A 53 4.61 -14.93 11.29
C PRO A 53 4.67 -16.17 12.21
N THR A 54 4.44 -17.36 11.65
CA THR A 54 4.61 -18.64 12.34
C THR A 54 6.10 -18.99 12.45
N SER A 55 6.88 -18.68 11.41
CA SER A 55 8.34 -18.78 11.38
C SER A 55 8.93 -17.75 10.42
N GLY A 56 10.25 -17.54 10.52
CA GLY A 56 10.95 -16.49 9.78
C GLY A 56 10.88 -15.14 10.47
N SER A 57 11.39 -14.10 9.80
CA SER A 57 11.43 -12.76 10.35
C SER A 57 11.07 -11.70 9.30
N ILE A 58 10.49 -10.60 9.77
CA ILE A 58 10.18 -9.42 8.96
C ILE A 58 10.76 -8.21 9.67
N ALA A 59 11.44 -7.35 8.92
CA ALA A 59 11.97 -6.09 9.41
C ALA A 59 11.68 -4.93 8.46
N ILE A 60 11.49 -3.73 9.03
CA ILE A 60 11.39 -2.47 8.32
C ILE A 60 12.54 -1.58 8.81
N ASP A 61 13.38 -1.08 7.91
CA ASP A 61 14.61 -0.35 8.22
C ASP A 61 15.52 -1.06 9.24
N GLY A 62 15.57 -2.39 9.17
CA GLY A 62 16.35 -3.23 10.09
C GLY A 62 15.69 -3.48 11.45
N ILE A 63 14.56 -2.86 11.74
CA ILE A 63 13.80 -3.01 13.00
C ILE A 63 12.75 -4.11 12.79
N PRO A 64 12.71 -5.16 13.65
CA PRO A 64 11.68 -6.19 13.55
C PRO A 64 10.26 -5.62 13.65
N VAL A 65 9.33 -6.10 12.82
CA VAL A 65 7.93 -5.61 12.84
C VAL A 65 7.18 -5.92 14.14
N SER A 66 7.72 -6.78 14.99
CA SER A 66 7.22 -6.99 16.36
C SER A 66 7.47 -5.78 17.26
N ASP A 67 8.45 -4.95 16.95
CA ASP A 67 8.71 -3.69 17.61
C ASP A 67 7.81 -2.59 17.03
N PRO A 68 7.04 -1.84 17.83
CA PRO A 68 6.25 -0.69 17.36
C PRO A 68 7.07 0.38 16.64
N GLU A 69 8.35 0.54 16.98
CA GLU A 69 9.25 1.51 16.32
C GLU A 69 9.34 1.29 14.81
N ALA A 70 9.32 0.03 14.35
CA ALA A 70 9.35 -0.31 12.93
C ALA A 70 8.23 0.37 12.13
N ARG A 71 7.11 0.69 12.78
CA ARG A 71 5.90 1.22 12.14
C ARG A 71 5.69 2.72 12.30
N LYS A 72 6.51 3.41 13.09
CA LYS A 72 6.35 4.87 13.32
C LYS A 72 6.35 5.72 12.05
N ARG A 73 7.00 5.24 10.99
CA ARG A 73 7.08 5.93 9.69
C ARG A 73 6.45 5.13 8.56
N VAL A 74 5.43 4.33 8.88
CA VAL A 74 4.65 3.56 7.91
C VAL A 74 3.28 4.19 7.78
N GLY A 75 2.94 4.64 6.57
CA GLY A 75 1.58 4.99 6.20
C GLY A 75 0.86 3.79 5.63
N TYR A 76 -0.41 3.63 5.94
CA TYR A 76 -1.23 2.52 5.44
C TYR A 76 -2.58 3.00 4.93
N LEU A 77 -2.90 2.63 3.70
CA LEU A 77 -4.22 2.76 3.12
C LEU A 77 -4.82 1.38 2.92
N ALA A 78 -5.86 1.05 3.69
CA ALA A 78 -6.59 -0.20 3.57
C ALA A 78 -7.54 -0.18 2.36
N GLU A 79 -7.77 -1.34 1.73
CA GLU A 79 -8.75 -1.52 0.64
C GLU A 79 -10.14 -0.98 1.03
N HIS A 80 -10.59 -1.31 2.24
CA HIS A 80 -11.89 -0.91 2.79
C HIS A 80 -11.70 0.06 3.96
N HIS A 81 -11.12 1.23 3.68
CA HIS A 81 -11.07 2.27 4.69
C HIS A 81 -12.43 3.01 4.76
N MET A 82 -12.87 3.29 5.98
CA MET A 82 -14.14 3.98 6.21
C MET A 82 -13.90 5.34 6.87
N ILE A 83 -14.49 6.38 6.29
CA ILE A 83 -14.57 7.69 6.91
C ILE A 83 -16.00 7.79 7.51
N PRO A 84 -16.14 8.01 8.83
CA PRO A 84 -17.46 8.17 9.43
C PRO A 84 -18.26 9.27 8.73
N SER A 85 -19.48 8.96 8.34
CA SER A 85 -20.34 9.84 7.50
C SER A 85 -20.60 11.24 8.08
N TYR A 86 -20.52 11.35 9.40
CA TYR A 86 -20.70 12.60 10.15
C TYR A 86 -19.43 13.45 10.27
N LEU A 87 -18.27 12.95 9.85
CA LEU A 87 -17.01 13.72 9.83
C LEU A 87 -16.79 14.34 8.46
N SER A 88 -16.20 15.54 8.44
CA SER A 88 -15.61 16.10 7.25
C SER A 88 -14.20 15.51 7.01
N GLY A 89 -13.66 15.70 5.80
CA GLY A 89 -12.29 15.30 5.50
C GLY A 89 -11.27 15.98 6.41
N PHE A 90 -11.45 17.27 6.68
CA PHE A 90 -10.63 18.02 7.62
C PHE A 90 -10.69 17.46 9.05
N GLU A 91 -11.91 17.20 9.57
CA GLU A 91 -12.07 16.64 10.91
C GLU A 91 -11.46 15.24 11.03
N TYR A 92 -11.61 14.43 9.99
CA TYR A 92 -11.02 13.09 9.92
C TYR A 92 -9.50 13.14 9.97
N LEU A 93 -8.87 13.94 9.10
CA LEU A 93 -7.41 14.09 9.06
C LEU A 93 -6.85 14.68 10.35
N ARG A 94 -7.52 15.67 10.94
CA ARG A 94 -7.10 16.26 12.23
C ARG A 94 -7.11 15.23 13.36
N ARG A 95 -8.11 14.34 13.41
CA ARG A 95 -8.15 13.25 14.39
C ARG A 95 -7.00 12.26 14.18
N HIS A 96 -6.71 11.91 12.93
CA HIS A 96 -5.58 11.02 12.61
C HIS A 96 -4.24 11.67 12.94
N ALA A 97 -4.07 12.96 12.67
CA ALA A 97 -2.88 13.72 13.09
C ALA A 97 -2.65 13.63 14.60
N SER A 98 -3.72 13.78 15.39
CA SER A 98 -3.62 13.65 16.86
C SER A 98 -3.22 12.24 17.31
N LEU A 99 -3.68 11.18 16.61
CA LEU A 99 -3.31 9.78 16.93
C LEU A 99 -1.81 9.50 16.73
N ILE A 100 -1.15 10.21 15.81
CA ILE A 100 0.30 10.09 15.58
C ILE A 100 1.11 11.14 16.36
N GLY A 101 0.48 11.85 17.29
CA GLY A 101 1.14 12.81 18.18
C GLY A 101 1.31 14.21 17.59
N LEU A 102 0.75 14.51 16.42
CA LEU A 102 0.71 15.88 15.90
C LEU A 102 -0.42 16.66 16.59
N ALA A 103 -0.11 17.87 17.06
CA ALA A 103 -1.06 18.70 17.79
C ALA A 103 -0.94 20.19 17.41
N GLY A 104 -1.93 20.96 17.80
CA GLY A 104 -1.90 22.41 17.65
C GLY A 104 -1.70 22.89 16.23
N LYS A 105 -0.80 23.84 16.04
CA LYS A 105 -0.51 24.48 14.76
C LYS A 105 0.12 23.52 13.74
N ASP A 106 0.99 22.60 14.18
CA ASP A 106 1.67 21.66 13.30
C ASP A 106 0.68 20.67 12.68
N ALA A 107 -0.29 20.17 13.46
CA ALA A 107 -1.35 19.34 12.94
C ALA A 107 -2.20 20.06 11.87
N LEU A 108 -2.53 21.33 12.10
CA LEU A 108 -3.32 22.13 11.17
C LEU A 108 -2.56 22.37 9.85
N MET A 109 -1.28 22.72 9.94
CA MET A 109 -0.43 22.97 8.76
C MET A 109 -0.26 21.67 7.93
N GLU A 110 -0.03 20.54 8.58
CA GLU A 110 0.14 19.26 7.88
C GLU A 110 -1.17 18.80 7.24
N VAL A 111 -2.30 18.91 7.93
CA VAL A 111 -3.62 18.60 7.36
C VAL A 111 -3.91 19.48 6.16
N ASP A 112 -3.62 20.80 6.26
CA ASP A 112 -3.83 21.75 5.18
C ASP A 112 -2.99 21.43 3.95
N ARG A 113 -1.71 21.11 4.14
CA ARG A 113 -0.79 20.65 3.09
C ARG A 113 -1.30 19.39 2.40
N LEU A 114 -1.74 18.39 3.18
CA LEU A 114 -2.21 17.13 2.62
C LEU A 114 -3.53 17.26 1.85
N LEU A 115 -4.44 18.11 2.31
CA LEU A 115 -5.68 18.43 1.57
C LEU A 115 -5.38 19.04 0.20
N GLU A 116 -4.31 19.83 0.09
CA GLU A 116 -3.84 20.35 -1.19
C GLU A 116 -3.25 19.24 -2.07
N VAL A 117 -2.33 18.43 -1.51
CA VAL A 117 -1.71 17.29 -2.21
C VAL A 117 -2.74 16.35 -2.82
N VAL A 118 -3.82 16.05 -2.09
CA VAL A 118 -4.87 15.14 -2.59
C VAL A 118 -6.01 15.87 -3.31
N SER A 119 -5.86 17.15 -3.63
CA SER A 119 -6.85 17.98 -4.34
C SER A 119 -8.24 17.96 -3.68
N MET A 120 -8.26 18.10 -2.36
CA MET A 120 -9.50 18.16 -1.58
C MET A 120 -9.77 19.54 -0.96
N LYS A 121 -8.94 20.56 -1.28
CA LYS A 121 -9.20 21.95 -0.91
C LYS A 121 -10.51 22.43 -1.52
N GLY A 122 -11.28 23.19 -0.73
CA GLY A 122 -12.62 23.67 -1.09
C GLY A 122 -13.75 22.67 -0.82
N ARG A 123 -13.44 21.39 -0.58
CA ARG A 123 -14.41 20.33 -0.24
C ARG A 123 -14.14 19.72 1.13
N GLU A 124 -13.06 20.11 1.80
CA GLU A 124 -12.54 19.54 3.04
C GLU A 124 -13.49 19.66 4.25
N LYS A 125 -14.39 20.64 4.22
CA LYS A 125 -15.37 20.91 5.30
C LYS A 125 -16.70 20.21 5.09
N GLU A 126 -16.97 19.68 3.90
CA GLU A 126 -18.18 18.91 3.62
C GLU A 126 -18.14 17.58 4.40
N LYS A 127 -19.30 17.11 4.83
CA LYS A 127 -19.38 15.78 5.49
C LYS A 127 -19.09 14.67 4.51
N SER A 128 -18.39 13.63 4.97
CA SER A 128 -17.99 12.50 4.11
C SER A 128 -19.18 11.70 3.56
N ALA A 129 -20.37 11.89 4.12
CA ALA A 129 -21.62 11.37 3.55
C ALA A 129 -21.85 11.87 2.10
N ALA A 130 -21.43 13.10 1.78
CA ALA A 130 -21.54 13.71 0.45
C ALA A 130 -20.36 13.36 -0.48
N TYR A 131 -19.33 12.66 0.01
CA TYR A 131 -18.15 12.35 -0.78
C TYR A 131 -18.39 11.22 -1.76
N SER A 132 -17.92 11.39 -3.00
CA SER A 132 -17.77 10.29 -3.94
C SER A 132 -16.75 9.26 -3.42
N LYS A 133 -16.73 8.07 -4.02
CA LYS A 133 -15.72 7.04 -3.70
C LYS A 133 -14.31 7.58 -3.88
N GLY A 134 -14.04 8.31 -4.98
CA GLY A 134 -12.74 8.93 -5.26
C GLY A 134 -12.35 9.98 -4.21
N MET A 135 -13.28 10.80 -3.74
CA MET A 135 -13.01 11.75 -2.65
C MET A 135 -12.65 11.04 -1.34
N LYS A 136 -13.37 9.97 -0.99
CA LYS A 136 -13.04 9.14 0.18
C LYS A 136 -11.66 8.52 0.05
N GLN A 137 -11.32 8.03 -1.14
CA GLN A 137 -10.00 7.45 -1.42
C GLN A 137 -8.88 8.48 -1.25
N ARG A 138 -9.05 9.69 -1.76
CA ARG A 138 -8.09 10.79 -1.59
C ARG A 138 -7.89 11.17 -0.13
N ILE A 139 -8.96 11.29 0.66
CA ILE A 139 -8.85 11.55 2.10
C ILE A 139 -8.17 10.38 2.84
N GLY A 140 -8.46 9.12 2.46
CA GLY A 140 -7.76 7.95 2.99
C GLY A 140 -6.26 7.98 2.68
N LEU A 141 -5.90 8.35 1.45
CA LEU A 141 -4.49 8.53 1.06
C LEU A 141 -3.83 9.67 1.84
N ALA A 142 -4.52 10.81 2.03
CA ALA A 142 -4.01 11.89 2.87
C ALA A 142 -3.77 11.43 4.32
N ALA A 143 -4.67 10.62 4.88
CA ALA A 143 -4.49 10.05 6.22
C ALA A 143 -3.26 9.12 6.30
N ALA A 144 -3.02 8.32 5.26
CA ALA A 144 -1.85 7.46 5.17
C ALA A 144 -0.53 8.25 5.02
N LEU A 145 -0.59 9.49 4.50
CA LEU A 145 0.56 10.38 4.32
C LEU A 145 0.87 11.26 5.53
N LEU A 146 0.02 11.28 6.56
CA LEU A 146 0.26 12.05 7.78
C LEU A 146 1.58 11.65 8.44
N GLY A 147 2.33 12.64 8.92
CA GLY A 147 3.62 12.43 9.57
C GLY A 147 4.76 12.06 8.63
N GLN A 148 4.59 12.27 7.32
CA GLN A 148 5.62 12.09 6.29
C GLN A 148 6.26 10.68 6.34
N PRO A 149 5.48 9.61 6.06
CA PRO A 149 5.96 8.24 6.13
C PRO A 149 7.12 8.01 5.15
N LYS A 150 8.06 7.15 5.53
CA LYS A 150 9.12 6.66 4.63
C LYS A 150 8.70 5.44 3.83
N LEU A 151 7.72 4.71 4.33
CA LEU A 151 7.09 3.56 3.69
C LEU A 151 5.59 3.78 3.63
N LEU A 152 5.03 3.66 2.44
CA LEU A 152 3.59 3.70 2.20
C LEU A 152 3.13 2.32 1.73
N ILE A 153 2.24 1.70 2.50
CA ILE A 153 1.60 0.43 2.15
C ILE A 153 0.19 0.74 1.65
N LEU A 154 -0.09 0.38 0.42
CA LEU A 154 -1.36 0.64 -0.27
C LEU A 154 -2.03 -0.67 -0.65
N ASP A 155 -3.20 -0.92 -0.09
CA ASP A 155 -4.02 -2.09 -0.38
C ASP A 155 -5.17 -1.67 -1.31
N GLU A 156 -5.07 -2.02 -2.60
CA GLU A 156 -6.04 -1.72 -3.66
C GLU A 156 -6.39 -0.21 -3.78
N PRO A 157 -5.42 0.71 -3.90
CA PRO A 157 -5.66 2.15 -3.76
C PRO A 157 -6.54 2.77 -4.84
N VAL A 158 -6.74 2.09 -5.98
CA VAL A 158 -7.50 2.63 -7.13
C VAL A 158 -8.76 1.82 -7.44
N THR A 159 -9.07 0.81 -6.66
CA THR A 159 -10.23 -0.07 -6.88
C THR A 159 -11.55 0.69 -6.86
N GLY A 160 -12.28 0.60 -7.97
CA GLY A 160 -13.60 1.21 -8.18
C GLY A 160 -13.57 2.74 -8.30
N LEU A 161 -12.42 3.30 -8.66
CA LEU A 161 -12.31 4.66 -9.14
C LEU A 161 -12.59 4.72 -10.65
N ASP A 162 -13.05 5.88 -11.10
CA ASP A 162 -13.11 6.21 -12.53
C ASP A 162 -11.70 6.52 -13.07
N PRO A 163 -11.51 6.57 -14.40
CA PRO A 163 -10.20 6.85 -15.00
C PRO A 163 -9.54 8.15 -14.52
N ILE A 164 -10.35 9.17 -14.18
CA ILE A 164 -9.85 10.45 -13.67
C ILE A 164 -9.28 10.25 -12.26
N GLY A 165 -10.03 9.56 -11.39
CA GLY A 165 -9.61 9.25 -10.03
C GLY A 165 -8.34 8.39 -9.99
N ILE A 166 -8.22 7.40 -10.89
CA ILE A 166 -7.02 6.57 -11.03
C ILE A 166 -5.81 7.43 -11.39
N ARG A 167 -5.96 8.30 -12.42
CA ARG A 167 -4.90 9.23 -12.84
C ARG A 167 -4.46 10.16 -11.72
N ASP A 168 -5.39 10.65 -10.93
CA ASP A 168 -5.09 11.57 -9.83
C ASP A 168 -4.30 10.88 -8.71
N VAL A 169 -4.70 9.66 -8.33
CA VAL A 169 -3.92 8.85 -7.36
C VAL A 169 -2.52 8.58 -7.90
N ARG A 170 -2.37 8.23 -9.18
CA ARG A 170 -1.06 8.01 -9.80
C ARG A 170 -0.17 9.25 -9.71
N LYS A 171 -0.68 10.44 -10.05
CA LYS A 171 0.08 11.70 -9.93
C LYS A 171 0.56 11.97 -8.50
N ILE A 172 -0.27 11.66 -7.48
CA ILE A 172 0.14 11.77 -6.09
C ILE A 172 1.30 10.81 -5.82
N LEU A 173 1.22 9.56 -6.24
CA LEU A 173 2.29 8.58 -6.07
C LEU A 173 3.57 9.00 -6.80
N GLU A 174 3.48 9.54 -8.02
CA GLU A 174 4.61 10.09 -8.76
C GLU A 174 5.33 11.21 -7.97
N SER A 175 4.58 12.15 -7.40
CA SER A 175 5.15 13.23 -6.57
C SER A 175 5.84 12.72 -5.30
N LEU A 176 5.40 11.60 -4.74
CA LEU A 176 6.03 10.97 -3.57
C LEU A 176 7.35 10.26 -3.92
N ARG A 177 7.50 9.78 -5.16
CA ARG A 177 8.72 9.15 -5.65
C ARG A 177 9.89 10.12 -5.60
N ASP A 178 9.69 11.35 -6.03
CA ASP A 178 10.70 12.41 -6.04
C ASP A 178 11.18 12.75 -4.62
N ASN A 179 10.35 12.47 -3.62
CA ASN A 179 10.68 12.63 -2.20
C ASN A 179 11.28 11.37 -1.54
N GLY A 180 11.60 10.34 -2.33
CA GLY A 180 12.26 9.12 -1.85
C GLY A 180 11.39 8.22 -0.97
N VAL A 181 10.06 8.36 -1.02
CA VAL A 181 9.13 7.47 -0.32
C VAL A 181 9.15 6.09 -0.96
N THR A 182 9.24 5.04 -0.14
CA THR A 182 9.09 3.65 -0.59
C THR A 182 7.61 3.30 -0.65
N VAL A 183 7.16 2.62 -1.70
CA VAL A 183 5.77 2.18 -1.84
C VAL A 183 5.69 0.66 -1.96
N PHE A 184 4.88 0.06 -1.11
CA PHE A 184 4.42 -1.32 -1.24
C PHE A 184 2.97 -1.29 -1.71
N LEU A 185 2.74 -1.71 -2.94
CA LEU A 185 1.44 -1.73 -3.59
C LEU A 185 0.90 -3.16 -3.67
N ASN A 186 -0.26 -3.42 -3.09
CA ASN A 186 -1.07 -4.59 -3.40
C ASN A 186 -2.19 -4.16 -4.35
N SER A 187 -2.21 -4.68 -5.59
CA SER A 187 -3.23 -4.34 -6.58
C SER A 187 -3.49 -5.51 -7.53
N HIS A 188 -4.70 -5.57 -8.07
CA HIS A 188 -5.08 -6.46 -9.15
C HIS A 188 -5.20 -5.74 -10.51
N LEU A 189 -5.07 -4.39 -10.53
CA LEU A 189 -5.06 -3.59 -11.76
C LEU A 189 -3.65 -3.55 -12.35
N LEU A 190 -3.31 -4.57 -13.15
CA LEU A 190 -1.96 -4.79 -13.68
C LEU A 190 -1.46 -3.62 -14.53
N SER A 191 -2.33 -3.01 -15.34
CA SER A 191 -2.00 -1.83 -16.14
C SER A 191 -1.60 -0.59 -15.32
N GLU A 192 -2.07 -0.47 -14.09
CA GLU A 192 -1.66 0.62 -13.18
C GLU A 192 -0.36 0.27 -12.45
N VAL A 193 -0.16 -1.01 -12.10
CA VAL A 193 1.10 -1.50 -11.55
C VAL A 193 2.25 -1.24 -12.51
N GLU A 194 2.07 -1.57 -13.78
CA GLU A 194 3.07 -1.38 -14.84
C GLU A 194 3.49 0.10 -14.98
N LYS A 195 2.54 1.04 -14.85
CA LYS A 195 2.81 2.49 -14.93
C LYS A 195 3.42 3.07 -13.65
N THR A 196 3.18 2.43 -12.49
CA THR A 196 3.50 3.02 -11.19
C THR A 196 4.73 2.39 -10.54
N CYS A 197 4.92 1.08 -10.66
CA CYS A 197 5.97 0.34 -9.96
C CYS A 197 7.20 0.09 -10.84
N GLN A 198 8.36 -0.13 -10.20
CA GLN A 198 9.59 -0.57 -10.88
C GLN A 198 9.78 -2.07 -10.81
N THR A 199 9.39 -2.66 -9.69
CA THR A 199 9.57 -4.09 -9.40
C THR A 199 8.28 -4.70 -8.92
N LEU A 200 8.17 -6.00 -9.09
CA LEU A 200 7.03 -6.76 -8.63
C LEU A 200 7.44 -8.14 -8.08
N ALA A 201 6.53 -8.74 -7.34
CA ALA A 201 6.51 -10.19 -7.12
C ALA A 201 5.13 -10.74 -7.44
N ILE A 202 5.09 -11.90 -8.09
CA ILE A 202 3.85 -12.66 -8.32
C ILE A 202 3.78 -13.77 -7.29
N MET A 203 2.70 -13.78 -6.53
CA MET A 203 2.44 -14.74 -5.45
C MET A 203 1.26 -15.63 -5.81
N ASN A 204 1.41 -16.94 -5.59
CA ASN A 204 0.32 -17.91 -5.71
C ASN A 204 0.46 -19.00 -4.64
N ASN A 205 -0.66 -19.46 -4.07
CA ASN A 205 -0.70 -20.50 -3.05
C ASN A 205 0.33 -20.29 -1.92
N GLY A 206 0.47 -19.05 -1.45
CA GLY A 206 1.39 -18.68 -0.37
C GLY A 206 2.86 -18.58 -0.76
N LYS A 207 3.25 -18.81 -2.01
CA LYS A 207 4.64 -18.77 -2.49
C LYS A 207 4.88 -17.63 -3.46
N ILE A 208 6.09 -17.08 -3.48
CA ILE A 208 6.54 -16.19 -4.54
C ILE A 208 6.97 -17.04 -5.72
N LEU A 209 6.34 -16.84 -6.87
CA LEU A 209 6.65 -17.53 -8.13
C LEU A 209 7.79 -16.84 -8.87
N VAL A 210 7.78 -15.53 -8.87
CA VAL A 210 8.80 -14.67 -9.48
C VAL A 210 8.87 -13.35 -8.73
N LYS A 211 10.07 -12.77 -8.65
CA LYS A 211 10.32 -11.39 -8.22
C LYS A 211 11.37 -10.80 -9.14
N ASP A 212 11.03 -9.70 -9.84
CA ASP A 212 11.95 -9.04 -10.75
C ASP A 212 11.52 -7.59 -11.02
N SER A 213 12.34 -6.86 -11.78
CA SER A 213 11.91 -5.58 -12.36
C SER A 213 10.81 -5.82 -13.40
N ILE A 214 9.89 -4.87 -13.51
CA ILE A 214 8.81 -4.96 -14.50
C ILE A 214 9.38 -5.03 -15.92
N ARG A 215 10.46 -4.27 -16.17
CA ARG A 215 11.15 -4.25 -17.47
C ARG A 215 11.84 -5.57 -17.84
N SER A 216 12.30 -6.32 -16.85
CA SER A 216 13.00 -7.61 -17.09
C SER A 216 12.01 -8.76 -17.27
N ILE A 217 10.81 -8.65 -16.69
CA ILE A 217 9.84 -9.76 -16.68
C ILE A 217 8.91 -9.71 -17.89
N ILE A 218 8.70 -8.54 -18.49
CA ILE A 218 7.92 -8.34 -19.71
C ILE A 218 8.87 -8.50 -20.90
N GLU A 219 8.64 -9.53 -21.71
CA GLU A 219 9.32 -9.74 -22.98
C GLU A 219 8.71 -8.84 -24.08
N ASP A 220 9.41 -8.71 -25.23
CA ASP A 220 8.90 -7.94 -26.35
C ASP A 220 7.50 -8.45 -26.77
N ASP A 221 6.55 -7.53 -26.96
CA ASP A 221 5.15 -7.79 -27.30
C ASP A 221 4.27 -8.45 -26.20
N GLU A 222 4.78 -8.70 -24.99
CA GLU A 222 3.98 -9.14 -23.86
C GLU A 222 3.48 -7.96 -23.01
N THR A 223 2.32 -8.16 -22.37
CA THR A 223 1.80 -7.27 -21.31
C THR A 223 2.05 -7.87 -19.93
N LEU A 224 1.98 -7.06 -18.87
CA LEU A 224 2.05 -7.60 -17.50
C LEU A 224 0.90 -8.57 -17.22
N GLU A 225 -0.23 -8.45 -17.93
CA GLU A 225 -1.34 -9.40 -17.82
C GLU A 225 -0.97 -10.78 -18.39
N ASP A 226 -0.31 -10.82 -19.53
CA ASP A 226 0.17 -12.08 -20.13
C ASP A 226 1.17 -12.78 -19.21
N VAL A 227 2.12 -12.02 -18.67
CA VAL A 227 3.08 -12.52 -17.69
C VAL A 227 2.38 -13.07 -16.45
N PHE A 228 1.41 -12.34 -15.91
CA PHE A 228 0.64 -12.77 -14.75
C PHE A 228 -0.10 -14.10 -15.00
N ILE A 229 -0.75 -14.24 -16.16
CA ILE A 229 -1.44 -15.45 -16.58
C ILE A 229 -0.45 -16.61 -16.72
N LYS A 230 0.69 -16.40 -17.40
CA LYS A 230 1.78 -17.38 -17.61
C LYS A 230 2.26 -17.98 -16.27
N TYR A 231 2.48 -17.13 -15.25
CA TYR A 231 2.95 -17.61 -13.95
C TYR A 231 1.84 -18.23 -13.09
N THR A 232 0.63 -17.70 -13.11
CA THR A 232 -0.44 -18.18 -12.23
C THR A 232 -1.15 -19.44 -12.77
N GLN A 233 -1.16 -19.68 -14.07
CA GLN A 233 -1.74 -20.88 -14.68
C GLN A 233 -0.78 -22.08 -14.72
N LYS A 234 0.54 -21.87 -14.84
CA LYS A 234 1.55 -22.94 -14.77
C LYS A 234 1.67 -23.62 -13.38
N GLY A 235 1.01 -23.10 -12.37
CA GLY A 235 1.00 -23.63 -11.00
C GLY A 235 -0.23 -24.49 -10.64
N LYS A 236 -1.00 -24.93 -11.64
CA LYS A 236 -2.11 -25.89 -11.45
C LYS A 236 -1.68 -27.31 -11.78
#